data_fc22b539dae3713124e3d6c54727ba20
#
_entry.id   fc22b539dae3713124e3d6c54727ba20
#
_cell.length_a   1.000
_cell.length_b   1.000
_cell.length_c   1.000
_cell.angle_alpha   90.00
_cell.angle_beta   90.00
_cell.angle_gamma   90.00
#
_symmetry.space_group_name_H-M   'P 1'
#
loop_
_entity.id
_entity.type
_entity.pdbx_description
1 polymer ?
#
loop_
_entity_poly.entity_id
_entity_poly.type
_entity_poly.pdbx_seq_one_letter_code
_entity_poly.pdbx_strand_id
1 'polypeptide(L)'
;MKPLTFLTTAYLRRLFPLLLLPMLGLASCEDNVGNEAEYVDWKATNDKAFAQRMAEARTAIAEAKSAYGDQWMDHCAWRMYRTYAQDERVAGIAADSICVRVIASGPAGESPIYTDSVAVNYMLRLQPSVSYPEGKVADYSGPFPSPESVFHPDFAQPRSFLTSNTAEGFTTALLHMRPGDRWEVYIPQELGYGAAATSNLPAYSMLTFDMQLVRFW
;
A
#
# COMPACT_ATOMS: atom_id res chain seq x y z
N MET A 1 2.45 -58.43 -75.09
CA MET A 1 1.30 -58.24 -76.06
C MET A 1 0.16 -57.59 -75.29
N LYS A 2 -0.17 -56.47 -75.73
CA LYS A 2 -1.44 -55.66 -75.76
C LYS A 2 -2.67 -56.21 -74.97
N PRO A 3 -3.70 -55.32 -74.67
CA PRO A 3 -3.75 -53.86 -74.53
C PRO A 3 -4.59 -53.38 -73.33
N LEU A 4 -4.40 -52.15 -73.03
CA LEU A 4 -5.37 -51.03 -72.85
C LEU A 4 -6.86 -51.39 -72.80
N THR A 5 -7.56 -50.83 -71.81
CA THR A 5 -8.80 -50.06 -72.06
C THR A 5 -9.07 -49.10 -70.90
N PHE A 6 -9.33 -47.88 -71.32
CA PHE A 6 -9.90 -46.74 -70.62
C PHE A 6 -11.36 -46.97 -70.24
N LEU A 7 -11.83 -46.29 -69.21
CA LEU A 7 -13.16 -45.62 -69.10
C LEU A 7 -13.24 -44.95 -67.75
N THR A 8 -13.03 -43.64 -67.71
CA THR A 8 -13.96 -42.49 -67.73
C THR A 8 -15.01 -42.45 -66.61
N THR A 9 -14.84 -41.40 -65.82
CA THR A 9 -15.86 -40.47 -65.34
C THR A 9 -16.99 -40.93 -64.43
N ALA A 10 -17.03 -40.43 -63.25
CA ALA A 10 -18.25 -39.69 -62.80
C ALA A 10 -17.93 -38.82 -61.58
N TYR A 11 -18.04 -37.53 -61.78
CA TYR A 11 -18.13 -36.49 -60.78
C TYR A 11 -19.28 -36.78 -59.83
N LEU A 12 -18.99 -36.82 -58.51
CA LEU A 12 -20.01 -36.55 -57.51
C LEU A 12 -19.51 -35.55 -56.52
N ARG A 13 -19.73 -34.30 -56.85
CA ARG A 13 -19.69 -33.13 -55.93
C ARG A 13 -20.66 -33.42 -54.81
N ARG A 14 -20.15 -33.78 -53.64
CA ARG A 14 -20.92 -33.62 -52.40
C ARG A 14 -20.40 -32.38 -51.72
N LEU A 15 -21.19 -31.33 -51.77
CA LEU A 15 -21.13 -30.15 -50.94
C LEU A 15 -21.19 -30.59 -49.46
N PHE A 16 -20.08 -30.44 -48.77
CA PHE A 16 -20.07 -30.40 -47.31
C PHE A 16 -20.36 -28.94 -46.92
N PRO A 17 -21.45 -28.65 -46.19
CA PRO A 17 -21.63 -27.34 -45.63
C PRO A 17 -20.60 -27.19 -44.51
N LEU A 18 -19.69 -26.25 -44.70
CA LEU A 18 -18.76 -25.77 -43.68
C LEU A 18 -19.58 -25.12 -42.55
N LEU A 19 -19.85 -25.88 -41.49
CA LEU A 19 -20.48 -25.38 -40.27
C LEU A 19 -19.46 -24.49 -39.58
N LEU A 20 -19.57 -23.18 -39.85
CA LEU A 20 -18.84 -22.15 -39.12
C LEU A 20 -19.48 -22.10 -37.72
N LEU A 21 -18.89 -22.83 -36.76
CA LEU A 21 -19.19 -22.65 -35.35
C LEU A 21 -18.54 -21.31 -34.94
N PRO A 22 -19.33 -20.31 -34.47
CA PRO A 22 -18.71 -19.18 -33.82
C PRO A 22 -18.09 -19.69 -32.49
N MET A 23 -16.77 -19.70 -32.42
CA MET A 23 -16.10 -19.73 -31.13
C MET A 23 -16.51 -18.46 -30.36
N LEU A 24 -17.57 -18.57 -29.56
CA LEU A 24 -17.73 -17.67 -28.43
C LEU A 24 -16.50 -17.89 -27.52
N GLY A 25 -15.55 -16.99 -27.67
CA GLY A 25 -14.51 -16.82 -26.66
C GLY A 25 -15.23 -16.51 -25.35
N LEU A 26 -15.32 -17.48 -24.47
CA LEU A 26 -15.54 -17.25 -23.06
C LEU A 26 -14.31 -16.50 -22.58
N ALA A 27 -14.37 -15.16 -22.65
CA ALA A 27 -13.52 -14.32 -21.83
C ALA A 27 -13.88 -14.68 -20.39
N SER A 28 -13.07 -15.52 -19.78
CA SER A 28 -13.09 -15.74 -18.35
C SER A 28 -12.64 -14.42 -17.69
N CYS A 29 -13.60 -13.55 -17.41
CA CYS A 29 -13.49 -12.46 -16.47
C CYS A 29 -13.99 -13.00 -15.12
N GLU A 30 -13.20 -13.86 -14.47
CA GLU A 30 -13.68 -14.52 -13.25
C GLU A 30 -13.02 -14.06 -11.96
N ASP A 31 -12.15 -13.04 -11.95
CA ASP A 31 -11.47 -12.64 -10.72
C ASP A 31 -11.72 -11.20 -10.22
N ASN A 32 -12.51 -10.37 -10.90
CA ASN A 32 -12.67 -8.97 -10.49
C ASN A 32 -14.01 -8.64 -9.81
N VAL A 33 -15.05 -9.43 -9.98
CA VAL A 33 -16.40 -9.06 -9.50
C VAL A 33 -16.46 -9.02 -7.95
N GLY A 34 -15.73 -9.89 -7.27
CA GLY A 34 -15.64 -9.89 -5.81
C GLY A 34 -14.84 -8.70 -5.27
N ASN A 35 -13.81 -8.26 -5.99
CA ASN A 35 -12.95 -7.14 -5.60
C ASN A 35 -13.63 -5.79 -5.84
N GLU A 36 -14.40 -5.64 -6.90
CA GLU A 36 -15.15 -4.40 -7.19
C GLU A 36 -16.24 -4.12 -6.14
N ALA A 37 -16.94 -5.16 -5.69
CA ALA A 37 -17.95 -5.02 -4.64
C ALA A 37 -17.32 -4.73 -3.26
N GLU A 38 -16.11 -5.22 -3.00
CA GLU A 38 -15.39 -5.01 -1.74
C GLU A 38 -14.81 -3.59 -1.62
N TYR A 39 -14.31 -3.03 -2.73
CA TYR A 39 -13.55 -1.78 -2.75
C TYR A 39 -14.20 -0.70 -3.64
N VAL A 40 -15.53 -0.52 -3.51
CA VAL A 40 -16.27 0.53 -4.23
C VAL A 40 -15.72 1.92 -3.87
N ASP A 41 -15.51 2.77 -4.87
CA ASP A 41 -14.99 4.13 -4.72
C ASP A 41 -13.69 4.20 -3.88
N TRP A 42 -12.88 3.13 -3.94
CA TRP A 42 -11.75 2.93 -3.04
C TRP A 42 -10.76 4.08 -3.04
N LYS A 43 -10.41 4.61 -4.22
CA LYS A 43 -9.53 5.78 -4.32
C LYS A 43 -10.12 6.98 -3.57
N ALA A 44 -11.36 7.32 -3.84
CA ALA A 44 -12.01 8.45 -3.19
C ALA A 44 -12.12 8.27 -1.66
N THR A 45 -12.40 7.04 -1.22
CA THR A 45 -12.43 6.69 0.20
C THR A 45 -11.08 6.91 0.87
N ASN A 46 -9.99 6.44 0.25
CA ASN A 46 -8.63 6.58 0.77
C ASN A 46 -8.15 8.04 0.74
N ASP A 47 -8.38 8.76 -0.35
CA ASP A 47 -8.03 10.18 -0.46
C ASP A 47 -8.74 11.02 0.63
N LYS A 48 -10.03 10.74 0.87
CA LYS A 48 -10.80 11.40 1.94
C LYS A 48 -10.26 11.05 3.33
N ALA A 49 -9.95 9.78 3.57
CA ALA A 49 -9.39 9.34 4.84
C ALA A 49 -8.05 10.01 5.12
N PHE A 50 -7.16 10.10 4.12
CA PHE A 50 -5.89 10.80 4.26
C PHE A 50 -6.07 12.29 4.51
N ALA A 51 -6.95 12.96 3.76
CA ALA A 51 -7.25 14.38 3.97
C ALA A 51 -7.76 14.66 5.39
N GLN A 52 -8.55 13.75 5.95
CA GLN A 52 -9.03 13.86 7.33
C GLN A 52 -7.87 13.76 8.33
N ARG A 53 -6.95 12.78 8.19
CA ARG A 53 -5.76 12.64 9.05
C ARG A 53 -4.87 13.86 8.99
N MET A 54 -4.68 14.41 7.79
CA MET A 54 -3.92 15.64 7.59
C MET A 54 -4.57 16.85 8.27
N ALA A 55 -5.90 16.96 8.25
CA ALA A 55 -6.62 18.02 8.92
C ALA A 55 -6.51 17.90 10.45
N GLU A 56 -6.68 16.70 11.01
CA GLU A 56 -6.49 16.40 12.43
C GLU A 56 -5.07 16.80 12.89
N ALA A 57 -4.05 16.36 12.14
CA ALA A 57 -2.66 16.70 12.47
C ALA A 57 -2.37 18.19 12.41
N ARG A 58 -2.83 18.88 11.36
CA ARG A 58 -2.65 20.34 11.22
C ARG A 58 -3.26 21.10 12.38
N THR A 59 -4.48 20.75 12.77
CA THR A 59 -5.18 21.38 13.89
C THR A 59 -4.43 21.16 15.19
N ALA A 60 -4.10 19.91 15.53
CA ALA A 60 -3.39 19.57 16.75
C ALA A 60 -2.01 20.23 16.84
N ILE A 61 -1.26 20.25 15.71
CA ILE A 61 0.05 20.91 15.65
C ILE A 61 -0.08 22.44 15.82
N ALA A 62 -1.08 23.07 15.21
CA ALA A 62 -1.30 24.50 15.31
C ALA A 62 -1.67 24.91 16.75
N GLU A 63 -2.54 24.14 17.41
CA GLU A 63 -2.92 24.34 18.81
C GLU A 63 -1.71 24.18 19.74
N ALA A 64 -0.93 23.13 19.56
CA ALA A 64 0.26 22.89 20.36
C ALA A 64 1.32 23.99 20.17
N LYS A 65 1.56 24.44 18.93
CA LYS A 65 2.47 25.55 18.66
C LYS A 65 2.01 26.84 19.30
N SER A 66 0.70 27.12 19.28
CA SER A 66 0.13 28.30 19.93
C SER A 66 0.28 28.25 21.45
N ALA A 67 0.13 27.07 22.05
CA ALA A 67 0.18 26.91 23.51
C ALA A 67 1.60 26.79 24.08
N TYR A 68 2.53 26.16 23.35
CA TYR A 68 3.84 25.74 23.87
C TYR A 68 5.03 26.27 23.07
N GLY A 69 4.80 27.04 22.01
CA GLY A 69 5.88 27.61 21.19
C GLY A 69 6.82 26.52 20.64
N ASP A 70 8.14 26.70 20.86
CA ASP A 70 9.17 25.78 20.37
C ASP A 70 9.12 24.38 21.02
N GLN A 71 8.48 24.25 22.18
CA GLN A 71 8.33 22.97 22.89
C GLN A 71 7.10 22.16 22.43
N TRP A 72 6.39 22.60 21.38
CA TRP A 72 5.16 21.98 20.92
C TRP A 72 5.28 20.46 20.67
N MET A 73 6.45 19.98 20.27
CA MET A 73 6.66 18.56 20.01
C MET A 73 6.54 17.68 21.27
N ASP A 74 6.84 18.20 22.43
CA ASP A 74 6.72 17.48 23.70
C ASP A 74 5.26 17.35 24.16
N HIS A 75 4.38 18.18 23.59
CA HIS A 75 2.97 18.29 23.95
C HIS A 75 1.99 17.88 22.84
N CYS A 76 2.47 17.43 21.70
CA CYS A 76 1.68 17.00 20.57
C CYS A 76 2.14 15.64 20.06
N ALA A 77 1.22 14.72 19.92
CA ALA A 77 1.53 13.42 19.31
C ALA A 77 1.63 13.47 17.77
N TRP A 78 1.06 14.50 17.14
CA TRP A 78 1.03 14.59 15.69
C TRP A 78 2.29 15.19 15.09
N ARG A 79 2.71 14.62 13.94
CA ARG A 79 3.80 15.13 13.09
C ARG A 79 3.36 15.06 11.63
N MET A 80 3.98 15.87 10.82
CA MET A 80 3.86 15.84 9.38
C MET A 80 5.25 15.95 8.77
N TYR A 81 5.62 15.02 7.91
CA TYR A 81 6.91 15.01 7.26
C TYR A 81 6.71 15.01 5.76
N ARG A 82 7.32 15.96 5.09
CA ARG A 82 7.37 15.98 3.64
C ARG A 82 8.28 14.85 3.16
N THR A 83 7.97 14.28 2.00
CA THR A 83 8.81 13.24 1.41
C THR A 83 10.24 13.72 1.18
N TYR A 84 11.18 12.88 1.50
CA TYR A 84 12.61 13.13 1.27
C TYR A 84 12.97 13.33 -0.22
N ALA A 85 12.16 12.81 -1.13
CA ALA A 85 12.40 12.85 -2.57
C ALA A 85 12.08 14.21 -3.20
N GLN A 86 11.41 15.11 -2.47
CA GLN A 86 11.04 16.43 -2.98
C GLN A 86 11.93 17.55 -2.46
N ASP A 87 12.35 18.42 -3.38
CA ASP A 87 13.10 19.63 -3.05
C ASP A 87 12.24 20.58 -2.16
N GLU A 88 12.76 20.98 -1.02
CA GLU A 88 12.09 21.88 -0.07
C GLU A 88 11.71 23.23 -0.70
N ARG A 89 12.38 23.65 -1.77
CA ARG A 89 12.12 24.91 -2.50
C ARG A 89 10.88 24.85 -3.39
N VAL A 90 10.37 23.66 -3.68
CA VAL A 90 9.15 23.47 -4.47
C VAL A 90 7.95 23.53 -3.55
N ALA A 91 6.91 24.27 -3.93
CA ALA A 91 5.65 24.29 -3.17
C ALA A 91 5.07 22.86 -3.11
N GLY A 92 4.86 22.34 -1.90
CA GLY A 92 4.32 21.01 -1.68
C GLY A 92 2.80 20.98 -1.70
N ILE A 93 2.26 19.81 -2.03
CA ILE A 93 0.84 19.49 -1.84
C ILE A 93 0.67 18.52 -0.67
N ALA A 94 -0.56 18.27 -0.23
CA ALA A 94 -0.81 17.36 0.89
C ALA A 94 -0.28 15.93 0.62
N ALA A 95 -0.40 15.48 -0.63
CA ALA A 95 0.06 14.17 -1.07
C ALA A 95 1.60 13.99 -1.09
N ASP A 96 2.36 15.07 -0.95
CA ASP A 96 3.83 15.04 -0.83
C ASP A 96 4.30 14.81 0.61
N SER A 97 3.41 14.51 1.52
CA SER A 97 3.73 14.38 2.94
C SER A 97 3.07 13.13 3.54
N ILE A 98 3.74 12.58 4.55
CA ILE A 98 3.13 11.61 5.44
C ILE A 98 2.59 12.30 6.69
N CYS A 99 1.57 11.71 7.28
CA CYS A 99 1.02 12.11 8.57
C CYS A 99 1.37 11.06 9.61
N VAL A 100 1.79 11.48 10.79
CA VAL A 100 2.31 10.60 11.82
C VAL A 100 1.66 10.92 13.16
N ARG A 101 1.26 9.87 13.88
CA ARG A 101 0.90 9.94 15.30
C ARG A 101 1.93 9.15 16.10
N VAL A 102 2.71 9.85 16.93
CA VAL A 102 3.68 9.26 17.84
C VAL A 102 2.94 8.51 18.95
N ILE A 103 3.17 7.21 19.08
CA ILE A 103 2.60 6.34 20.12
C ILE A 103 3.57 6.23 21.28
N ALA A 104 4.85 6.04 20.98
CA ALA A 104 5.94 6.04 21.95
C ALA A 104 7.20 6.63 21.33
N SER A 105 8.01 7.30 22.15
CA SER A 105 9.30 7.83 21.78
C SER A 105 10.41 6.97 22.35
N GLY A 106 11.36 6.59 21.51
CA GLY A 106 12.60 5.97 21.94
C GLY A 106 13.54 6.94 22.66
N PRO A 107 14.69 6.46 23.15
CA PRO A 107 15.71 7.32 23.72
C PRO A 107 16.23 8.33 22.69
N ALA A 108 16.77 9.45 23.18
CA ALA A 108 17.45 10.41 22.31
C ALA A 108 18.61 9.72 21.57
N GLY A 109 18.74 10.02 20.29
CA GLY A 109 19.76 9.39 19.44
C GLY A 109 19.61 9.81 17.98
N GLU A 110 20.34 9.13 17.10
CA GLU A 110 20.33 9.36 15.67
C GLU A 110 19.19 8.59 15.02
N SER A 111 18.75 9.08 13.86
CA SER A 111 17.84 8.40 12.93
C SER A 111 18.65 7.73 11.83
N PRO A 112 18.13 6.67 11.20
CA PRO A 112 18.78 6.06 10.03
C PRO A 112 18.90 7.06 8.90
N ILE A 113 19.93 6.85 8.08
CA ILE A 113 20.06 7.54 6.80
C ILE A 113 19.58 6.64 5.65
N TYR A 114 19.45 7.21 4.46
CA TYR A 114 18.89 6.55 3.28
C TYR A 114 19.60 5.24 2.89
N THR A 115 20.89 5.11 3.19
CA THR A 115 21.73 3.95 2.86
C THR A 115 21.82 2.91 3.96
N ASP A 116 21.23 3.18 5.12
CA ASP A 116 21.28 2.25 6.25
C ASP A 116 20.30 1.09 6.05
N SER A 117 20.61 -0.02 6.69
CA SER A 117 19.69 -1.10 6.94
C SER A 117 18.94 -0.88 8.24
N VAL A 118 17.67 -1.21 8.27
CA VAL A 118 16.79 -1.06 9.44
C VAL A 118 16.15 -2.39 9.81
N ALA A 119 15.85 -2.58 11.10
CA ALA A 119 14.99 -3.65 11.58
C ALA A 119 13.73 -3.02 12.19
N VAL A 120 12.56 -3.41 11.67
CA VAL A 120 11.27 -2.78 11.97
C VAL A 120 10.24 -3.84 12.34
N ASN A 121 9.57 -3.64 13.47
CA ASN A 121 8.30 -4.29 13.77
C ASN A 121 7.18 -3.45 13.16
N TYR A 122 6.22 -4.06 12.47
CA TYR A 122 5.11 -3.30 11.90
C TYR A 122 3.87 -4.15 11.63
N MET A 123 2.75 -3.45 11.51
CA MET A 123 1.50 -3.95 10.96
C MET A 123 0.96 -2.92 9.97
N LEU A 124 0.72 -3.35 8.73
CA LEU A 124 0.01 -2.57 7.72
C LEU A 124 -1.46 -2.90 7.75
N ARG A 125 -2.29 -1.90 7.94
CA ARG A 125 -3.75 -1.98 7.86
C ARG A 125 -4.27 -1.07 6.77
N LEU A 126 -5.23 -1.57 6.00
CA LEU A 126 -5.97 -0.81 4.99
C LEU A 126 -7.16 -0.08 5.62
N GLN A 127 -7.77 0.81 4.86
CA GLN A 127 -9.03 1.42 5.26
C GLN A 127 -10.13 0.36 5.42
N PRO A 128 -11.15 0.64 6.25
CA PRO A 128 -12.32 -0.21 6.34
C PRO A 128 -12.96 -0.49 4.98
N SER A 129 -13.45 -1.71 4.81
CA SER A 129 -14.17 -2.16 3.63
C SER A 129 -15.34 -3.06 4.02
N VAL A 130 -16.12 -3.53 3.07
CA VAL A 130 -17.36 -4.27 3.35
C VAL A 130 -17.12 -5.50 4.22
N SER A 131 -16.12 -6.32 3.88
CA SER A 131 -15.79 -7.55 4.63
C SER A 131 -14.83 -7.30 5.80
N TYR A 132 -14.20 -6.11 5.87
CA TYR A 132 -13.23 -5.76 6.89
C TYR A 132 -13.57 -4.40 7.53
N PRO A 133 -14.57 -4.33 8.42
CA PRO A 133 -15.02 -3.06 9.03
C PRO A 133 -13.95 -2.36 9.87
N GLU A 134 -12.96 -3.11 10.39
CA GLU A 134 -11.79 -2.57 11.11
C GLU A 134 -10.57 -2.35 10.21
N GLY A 135 -10.73 -2.57 8.89
CA GLY A 135 -9.65 -2.55 7.92
C GLY A 135 -8.87 -3.86 7.87
N LYS A 136 -8.59 -4.33 6.64
CA LYS A 136 -7.81 -5.57 6.40
C LYS A 136 -6.36 -5.38 6.83
N VAL A 137 -5.81 -6.33 7.61
CA VAL A 137 -4.36 -6.43 7.80
C VAL A 137 -3.74 -6.97 6.51
N ALA A 138 -2.96 -6.15 5.82
CA ALA A 138 -2.37 -6.47 4.52
C ALA A 138 -0.95 -7.03 4.63
N ASP A 139 -0.20 -6.61 5.63
CA ASP A 139 1.15 -7.11 5.94
C ASP A 139 1.48 -6.97 7.43
N TYR A 140 2.38 -7.80 7.93
CA TYR A 140 2.74 -7.85 9.34
C TYR A 140 4.14 -8.45 9.53
N SER A 141 4.92 -7.89 10.46
CA SER A 141 6.22 -8.43 10.82
C SER A 141 6.09 -9.48 11.93
N GLY A 142 6.08 -10.76 11.57
CA GLY A 142 5.97 -11.86 12.54
C GLY A 142 4.92 -12.89 12.16
N PRO A 143 4.50 -13.74 13.10
CA PRO A 143 3.41 -14.69 12.85
C PRO A 143 2.13 -13.91 12.56
N PHE A 144 1.42 -14.31 11.50
CA PHE A 144 0.27 -13.58 10.99
C PHE A 144 -0.82 -13.48 12.06
N PRO A 145 -1.24 -12.28 12.45
CA PRO A 145 -2.28 -12.10 13.42
C PRO A 145 -3.64 -12.46 12.82
N SER A 146 -4.65 -12.64 13.66
CA SER A 146 -6.01 -12.65 13.16
C SER A 146 -6.36 -11.27 12.55
N PRO A 147 -7.34 -11.19 11.63
CA PRO A 147 -7.73 -9.93 10.99
C PRO A 147 -8.10 -8.81 11.96
N GLU A 148 -8.52 -9.16 13.17
CA GLU A 148 -8.96 -8.25 14.24
C GLU A 148 -7.83 -7.86 15.20
N SER A 149 -6.59 -8.31 14.94
CA SER A 149 -5.49 -8.14 15.89
C SER A 149 -5.06 -6.69 16.02
N VAL A 150 -4.79 -6.31 17.27
CA VAL A 150 -4.06 -5.10 17.61
C VAL A 150 -2.57 -5.38 17.46
N PHE A 151 -1.80 -4.41 16.98
CA PHE A 151 -0.36 -4.54 16.87
C PHE A 151 0.31 -4.57 18.25
N HIS A 152 1.07 -5.62 18.51
CA HIS A 152 1.86 -5.79 19.73
C HIS A 152 3.34 -5.96 19.36
N PRO A 153 4.17 -4.92 19.50
CA PRO A 153 5.59 -4.99 19.16
C PRO A 153 6.35 -6.13 19.84
N ASP A 154 5.98 -6.47 21.07
CA ASP A 154 6.64 -7.51 21.87
C ASP A 154 6.45 -8.93 21.29
N PHE A 155 5.44 -9.15 20.49
CA PHE A 155 5.15 -10.41 19.80
C PHE A 155 5.52 -10.39 18.32
N ALA A 156 5.94 -9.24 17.81
CA ALA A 156 6.39 -9.10 16.44
C ALA A 156 7.83 -9.62 16.26
N GLN A 157 8.16 -10.00 15.04
CA GLN A 157 9.52 -10.36 14.64
C GLN A 157 10.03 -9.30 13.67
N PRO A 158 11.07 -8.55 14.01
CA PRO A 158 11.53 -7.46 13.15
C PRO A 158 11.91 -7.98 11.76
N ARG A 159 11.44 -7.30 10.73
CA ARG A 159 11.93 -7.50 9.36
C ARG A 159 13.02 -6.49 9.05
N SER A 160 14.03 -6.94 8.33
CA SER A 160 15.14 -6.08 7.91
C SER A 160 14.92 -5.58 6.49
N PHE A 161 15.14 -4.29 6.29
CA PHE A 161 15.06 -3.61 5.00
C PHE A 161 16.28 -2.72 4.82
N LEU A 162 16.71 -2.53 3.58
CA LEU A 162 17.50 -1.36 3.22
C LEU A 162 16.54 -0.16 3.19
N THR A 163 16.84 0.93 3.87
CA THR A 163 15.94 2.10 3.98
C THR A 163 15.50 2.59 2.60
N SER A 164 16.42 2.65 1.64
CA SER A 164 16.15 3.04 0.26
C SER A 164 15.31 2.05 -0.56
N ASN A 165 15.03 0.87 -0.06
CA ASN A 165 14.28 -0.17 -0.78
C ASN A 165 12.88 -0.40 -0.20
N THR A 166 12.27 0.65 0.31
CA THR A 166 10.90 0.64 0.82
C THR A 166 10.04 1.67 0.08
N ALA A 167 8.72 1.63 0.28
CA ALA A 167 7.84 2.65 -0.27
C ALA A 167 8.27 4.05 0.22
N GLU A 168 8.14 5.07 -0.63
CA GLU A 168 8.64 6.42 -0.38
C GLU A 168 8.18 7.00 0.96
N GLY A 169 6.90 6.85 1.28
CA GLY A 169 6.36 7.30 2.57
C GLY A 169 6.88 6.51 3.77
N PHE A 170 7.15 5.21 3.60
CA PHE A 170 7.74 4.38 4.64
C PHE A 170 9.21 4.76 4.88
N THR A 171 9.98 4.97 3.81
CA THR A 171 11.33 5.53 3.87
C THR A 171 11.32 6.88 4.59
N THR A 172 10.40 7.79 4.22
CA THR A 172 10.28 9.10 4.86
C THR A 172 10.07 8.98 6.37
N ALA A 173 9.21 8.07 6.83
CA ALA A 173 9.03 7.84 8.26
C ALA A 173 10.32 7.37 8.93
N LEU A 174 11.01 6.37 8.35
CA LEU A 174 12.25 5.82 8.91
C LEU A 174 13.36 6.86 9.09
N LEU A 175 13.50 7.79 8.13
CA LEU A 175 14.50 8.87 8.21
C LEU A 175 14.27 9.84 9.36
N HIS A 176 13.10 9.81 9.99
CA HIS A 176 12.75 10.64 11.13
C HIS A 176 12.58 9.86 12.45
N MET A 177 12.54 8.52 12.38
CA MET A 177 12.40 7.67 13.57
C MET A 177 13.76 7.40 14.24
N ARG A 178 13.72 7.16 15.55
CA ARG A 178 14.85 6.68 16.33
C ARG A 178 14.58 5.26 16.82
N PRO A 179 15.60 4.47 17.10
CA PRO A 179 15.41 3.17 17.76
C PRO A 179 14.54 3.29 19.00
N GLY A 180 13.49 2.47 19.08
CA GLY A 180 12.51 2.50 20.16
C GLY A 180 11.27 3.35 19.87
N ASP A 181 11.29 4.25 18.87
CA ASP A 181 10.09 4.97 18.46
C ASP A 181 9.04 4.00 17.95
N ARG A 182 7.78 4.20 18.35
CA ARG A 182 6.60 3.56 17.78
C ARG A 182 5.63 4.61 17.29
N TRP A 183 5.30 4.54 16.03
CA TRP A 183 4.46 5.51 15.33
C TRP A 183 3.32 4.84 14.57
N GLU A 184 2.19 5.50 14.54
CA GLU A 184 1.16 5.24 13.56
C GLU A 184 1.38 6.18 12.38
N VAL A 185 1.65 5.62 11.20
CA VAL A 185 2.06 6.37 10.02
C VAL A 185 1.01 6.21 8.93
N TYR A 186 0.48 7.34 8.47
CA TYR A 186 -0.50 7.42 7.39
C TYR A 186 0.20 7.90 6.13
N ILE A 187 0.27 7.03 5.13
CA ILE A 187 0.97 7.25 3.87
C ILE A 187 -0.08 7.36 2.77
N PRO A 188 -0.16 8.49 2.05
CA PRO A 188 -1.06 8.62 0.91
C PRO A 188 -0.62 7.67 -0.21
N GLN A 189 -1.54 7.33 -1.09
CA GLN A 189 -1.28 6.38 -2.16
C GLN A 189 -0.13 6.83 -3.09
N GLU A 190 0.07 8.13 -3.25
CA GLU A 190 1.15 8.74 -4.05
C GLU A 190 2.54 8.39 -3.52
N LEU A 191 2.70 8.28 -2.20
CA LEU A 191 3.94 7.90 -1.52
C LEU A 191 3.97 6.41 -1.13
N GLY A 192 2.93 5.67 -1.51
CA GLY A 192 2.79 4.23 -1.34
C GLY A 192 2.99 3.48 -2.66
N TYR A 193 1.96 2.77 -3.09
CA TYR A 193 2.00 1.94 -4.31
C TYR A 193 1.18 2.51 -5.47
N GLY A 194 0.51 3.64 -5.29
CA GLY A 194 -0.25 4.33 -6.34
C GLY A 194 -1.27 3.42 -7.02
N ALA A 195 -1.25 3.41 -8.35
CA ALA A 195 -2.13 2.59 -9.17
C ALA A 195 -1.75 1.09 -9.20
N ALA A 196 -0.62 0.71 -8.58
CA ALA A 196 -0.23 -0.69 -8.50
C ALA A 196 -1.14 -1.43 -7.49
N ALA A 197 -1.59 -2.62 -7.87
CA ALA A 197 -2.33 -3.52 -7.02
C ALA A 197 -1.57 -4.84 -6.86
N THR A 198 -1.72 -5.46 -5.70
CA THR A 198 -1.26 -6.83 -5.43
C THR A 198 -2.43 -7.66 -4.92
N SER A 199 -2.24 -8.95 -4.71
CA SER A 199 -3.26 -9.84 -4.14
C SER A 199 -3.77 -9.38 -2.76
N ASN A 200 -2.97 -8.62 -2.01
CA ASN A 200 -3.28 -8.17 -0.66
C ASN A 200 -3.53 -6.66 -0.55
N LEU A 201 -3.22 -5.91 -1.60
CA LEU A 201 -3.25 -4.45 -1.59
C LEU A 201 -3.96 -3.94 -2.85
N PRO A 202 -5.19 -3.43 -2.74
CA PRO A 202 -5.86 -2.77 -3.86
C PRO A 202 -5.10 -1.52 -4.31
N ALA A 203 -5.21 -1.18 -5.59
CA ALA A 203 -4.68 0.08 -6.12
C ALA A 203 -5.23 1.29 -5.35
N TYR A 204 -4.46 2.35 -5.28
CA TYR A 204 -4.84 3.62 -4.63
C TYR A 204 -5.13 3.51 -3.13
N SER A 205 -4.58 2.51 -2.44
CA SER A 205 -4.72 2.37 -1.00
C SER A 205 -3.86 3.38 -0.25
N MET A 206 -4.45 4.10 0.70
CA MET A 206 -3.71 4.72 1.79
C MET A 206 -3.18 3.61 2.69
N LEU A 207 -1.92 3.71 3.08
CA LEU A 207 -1.27 2.74 3.95
C LEU A 207 -1.26 3.28 5.38
N THR A 208 -1.83 2.52 6.32
CA THR A 208 -1.75 2.84 7.74
C THR A 208 -0.84 1.83 8.41
N PHE A 209 0.36 2.27 8.77
CA PHE A 209 1.30 1.45 9.52
C PHE A 209 1.26 1.79 11.00
N ASP A 210 1.16 0.78 11.85
CA ASP A 210 1.65 0.85 13.22
C ASP A 210 3.03 0.20 13.20
N MET A 211 4.09 0.99 13.44
CA MET A 211 5.47 0.54 13.24
C MET A 211 6.39 0.99 14.36
N GLN A 212 7.35 0.13 14.69
CA GLN A 212 8.40 0.40 15.66
C GLN A 212 9.76 0.18 15.03
N LEU A 213 10.61 1.21 15.04
CA LEU A 213 12.02 1.06 14.68
C LEU A 213 12.78 0.38 15.83
N VAL A 214 13.31 -0.82 15.56
CA VAL A 214 14.05 -1.59 16.57
C VAL A 214 15.52 -1.18 16.59
N ARG A 215 16.15 -1.11 15.42
CA ARG A 215 17.56 -0.70 15.23
C ARG A 215 17.87 -0.39 13.78
N PHE A 216 19.04 0.21 13.55
CA PHE A 216 19.63 0.40 12.22
C PHE A 216 21.14 0.13 12.25
N TRP A 217 21.78 -0.05 11.09
CA TRP A 217 23.22 -0.28 10.92
C TRP A 217 23.71 0.02 9.50
#